data_a632367d9ed5fc9e2e816f56e38bf072
#
_entry.id   a632367d9ed5fc9e2e816f56e38bf072
#
_cell.length_a   1.000
_cell.length_b   1.000
_cell.length_c   1.000
_cell.angle_alpha   90.00
_cell.angle_beta   90.00
_cell.angle_gamma   90.00
#
_symmetry.space_group_name_H-M   'P 1'
#
loop_
_entity.id
_entity.type
_entity.pdbx_description
1 polymer ?
#
loop_
_entity_poly.entity_id
_entity_poly.type
_entity_poly.pdbx_seq_one_letter_code
_entity_poly.pdbx_strand_id
1 'polypeptide(L)'
;TPEPTPEPEPEPEPKPEPTPKPNPEPTPTPVERTYNAVYNGVDYSSVFDPYYYADQYADLKQAYGYDCSQLLQHFINYGMSEGRQAKASFNATSYRLQYSDLRRAYGNDLKPYYMHYLQWGRSEGRQGTGCNVLQNGLTRYDGIDYAAVYDYNTYVSRYSDVFRAYGYDDQAVLLHFIHYGMNEGRIAKASFDVTSYRLQYSDLRRAYGNNLKSYYLHYLQWGRQEGRKGSGCIRLQGAITTLNGTDYGKVYDYQYYIDKNPDVFRAYGYDDQAVLAHFVNYGMKEGRIAKASFVVNNYKARYADLRQAYGNNTAMYYNHYINWGYKEGRKGN
;
A
#
# COMPACT_ATOMS: atom_id res chain seq x y z
N THR A 1 65.13 -53.52 -9.02
CA THR A 1 64.30 -53.80 -7.83
C THR A 1 62.94 -53.16 -8.05
N PRO A 2 61.82 -53.93 -8.07
CA PRO A 2 60.47 -53.42 -8.24
C PRO A 2 60.01 -52.79 -6.90
N GLU A 3 59.24 -51.66 -7.03
CA GLU A 3 58.59 -50.95 -5.94
C GLU A 3 57.52 -51.84 -5.28
N PRO A 4 57.29 -51.71 -3.98
CA PRO A 4 56.29 -52.50 -3.29
C PRO A 4 54.87 -51.93 -3.58
N THR A 5 53.94 -52.87 -3.83
CA THR A 5 52.50 -52.64 -4.01
C THR A 5 51.92 -52.06 -2.74
N PRO A 6 51.09 -51.01 -2.78
CA PRO A 6 50.43 -50.47 -1.61
C PRO A 6 49.39 -51.45 -1.04
N GLU A 7 49.36 -51.55 0.29
CA GLU A 7 48.40 -52.31 1.10
C GLU A 7 46.97 -51.76 0.89
N PRO A 8 45.94 -52.59 0.85
CA PRO A 8 44.54 -52.10 0.73
C PRO A 8 44.08 -51.39 2.00
N GLU A 9 43.42 -50.24 1.80
CA GLU A 9 42.75 -49.48 2.86
C GLU A 9 41.67 -50.35 3.55
N PRO A 10 41.54 -50.24 4.88
CA PRO A 10 40.50 -51.00 5.61
C PRO A 10 39.10 -50.52 5.23
N GLU A 11 38.19 -51.47 5.04
CA GLU A 11 36.76 -51.19 4.80
C GLU A 11 36.14 -50.36 5.93
N PRO A 12 35.27 -49.37 5.61
CA PRO A 12 34.62 -48.53 6.62
C PRO A 12 33.64 -49.36 7.46
N GLU A 13 33.71 -49.20 8.77
CA GLU A 13 32.83 -49.82 9.74
C GLU A 13 31.35 -49.50 9.44
N PRO A 14 30.42 -50.43 9.60
CA PRO A 14 28.99 -50.19 9.36
C PRO A 14 28.45 -49.15 10.31
N LYS A 15 27.77 -48.11 9.75
CA LYS A 15 27.07 -47.07 10.51
C LYS A 15 26.00 -47.76 11.40
N PRO A 16 25.89 -47.36 12.68
CA PRO A 16 24.85 -47.88 13.56
C PRO A 16 23.46 -47.56 12.98
N GLU A 17 22.59 -48.57 13.00
CA GLU A 17 21.18 -48.44 12.60
C GLU A 17 20.50 -47.38 13.47
N PRO A 18 19.62 -46.53 12.88
CA PRO A 18 18.89 -45.52 13.64
C PRO A 18 17.96 -46.22 14.63
N THR A 19 18.12 -45.90 15.91
CA THR A 19 17.20 -46.32 16.98
C THR A 19 15.76 -45.94 16.59
N PRO A 20 14.77 -46.88 16.73
CA PRO A 20 13.39 -46.59 16.41
C PRO A 20 12.90 -45.43 17.28
N LYS A 21 12.35 -44.37 16.61
CA LYS A 21 11.69 -43.28 17.31
C LYS A 21 10.57 -43.85 18.19
N PRO A 22 10.43 -43.37 19.45
CA PRO A 22 9.33 -43.77 20.29
C PRO A 22 8.01 -43.50 19.58
N ASN A 23 7.12 -44.48 19.58
CA ASN A 23 5.77 -44.34 19.04
C ASN A 23 5.10 -43.17 19.73
N PRO A 24 4.49 -42.21 19.00
CA PRO A 24 3.79 -41.10 19.63
C PRO A 24 2.74 -41.65 20.58
N GLU A 25 2.78 -41.19 21.83
CA GLU A 25 1.73 -41.52 22.80
C GLU A 25 0.36 -41.22 22.17
N PRO A 26 -0.65 -42.11 22.37
CA PRO A 26 -1.97 -41.85 21.84
C PRO A 26 -2.48 -40.52 22.38
N THR A 27 -2.80 -39.59 21.49
CA THR A 27 -3.43 -38.31 21.84
C THR A 27 -4.67 -38.64 22.69
N PRO A 28 -4.80 -38.08 23.90
CA PRO A 28 -5.95 -38.39 24.75
C PRO A 28 -7.23 -38.07 23.99
N THR A 29 -8.13 -39.04 23.89
CA THR A 29 -9.46 -38.85 23.31
C THR A 29 -10.14 -37.70 24.04
N PRO A 30 -10.71 -36.69 23.34
CA PRO A 30 -11.42 -35.59 24.01
C PRO A 30 -12.51 -36.17 24.90
N VAL A 31 -12.43 -35.92 26.20
CA VAL A 31 -13.51 -36.28 27.12
C VAL A 31 -14.70 -35.38 26.75
N GLU A 32 -15.76 -35.98 26.22
CA GLU A 32 -17.00 -35.27 25.90
C GLU A 32 -17.62 -34.81 27.22
N ARG A 33 -17.36 -33.53 27.58
CA ARG A 33 -17.89 -32.91 28.78
C ARG A 33 -19.26 -32.35 28.47
N THR A 34 -20.31 -32.88 29.08
CA THR A 34 -21.67 -32.36 28.95
C THR A 34 -21.84 -31.09 29.76
N TYR A 35 -22.40 -30.05 29.14
CA TYR A 35 -22.74 -28.80 29.80
C TYR A 35 -24.04 -28.23 29.23
N ASN A 36 -24.72 -27.38 30.00
CA ASN A 36 -25.90 -26.67 29.54
C ASN A 36 -25.51 -25.28 29.03
N ALA A 37 -25.76 -25.01 27.75
CA ALA A 37 -25.52 -23.73 27.11
C ALA A 37 -26.81 -22.97 26.78
N VAL A 38 -27.94 -23.34 27.43
CA VAL A 38 -29.24 -22.68 27.20
C VAL A 38 -29.46 -21.57 28.22
N TYR A 39 -29.76 -20.37 27.75
CA TYR A 39 -30.11 -19.20 28.56
C TYR A 39 -31.29 -18.46 27.93
N ASN A 40 -32.35 -18.21 28.72
CA ASN A 40 -33.59 -17.60 28.26
C ASN A 40 -34.15 -18.19 26.94
N GLY A 41 -34.12 -19.50 26.82
CA GLY A 41 -34.63 -20.24 25.66
C GLY A 41 -33.73 -20.22 24.42
N VAL A 42 -32.56 -19.56 24.45
CA VAL A 42 -31.57 -19.58 23.38
C VAL A 42 -30.47 -20.57 23.68
N ASP A 43 -30.18 -21.46 22.73
CA ASP A 43 -29.06 -22.42 22.81
C ASP A 43 -27.78 -21.77 22.21
N TYR A 44 -26.80 -21.50 23.06
CA TYR A 44 -25.51 -20.92 22.72
C TYR A 44 -24.44 -21.99 22.36
N SER A 45 -24.76 -23.29 22.41
CA SER A 45 -23.78 -24.38 22.27
C SER A 45 -22.94 -24.30 20.98
N SER A 46 -23.42 -23.67 19.93
CA SER A 46 -22.67 -23.51 18.67
C SER A 46 -21.59 -22.43 18.68
N VAL A 47 -21.65 -21.50 19.65
CA VAL A 47 -20.67 -20.39 19.79
C VAL A 47 -20.00 -20.37 21.16
N PHE A 48 -20.43 -21.25 22.08
CA PHE A 48 -19.98 -21.28 23.47
C PHE A 48 -19.65 -22.70 23.94
N ASP A 49 -18.52 -22.83 24.59
CA ASP A 49 -18.05 -23.98 25.36
C ASP A 49 -17.40 -23.44 26.64
N PRO A 50 -17.92 -23.74 27.85
CA PRO A 50 -17.43 -23.14 29.09
C PRO A 50 -15.98 -23.50 29.39
N TYR A 51 -15.55 -24.70 29.03
CA TYR A 51 -14.19 -25.18 29.29
C TYR A 51 -13.20 -24.46 28.34
N TYR A 52 -13.54 -24.40 27.06
CA TYR A 52 -12.75 -23.64 26.09
C TYR A 52 -12.66 -22.17 26.50
N TYR A 53 -13.80 -21.56 26.89
CA TYR A 53 -13.86 -20.15 27.27
C TYR A 53 -13.01 -19.85 28.50
N ALA A 54 -13.10 -20.64 29.54
CA ALA A 54 -12.27 -20.49 30.76
C ALA A 54 -10.78 -20.72 30.46
N ASP A 55 -10.43 -21.68 29.61
CA ASP A 55 -9.04 -21.98 29.27
C ASP A 55 -8.40 -20.91 28.36
N GLN A 56 -9.19 -20.19 27.54
CA GLN A 56 -8.71 -19.08 26.72
C GLN A 56 -8.48 -17.79 27.53
N TYR A 57 -9.19 -17.59 28.64
CA TYR A 57 -9.16 -16.34 29.40
C TYR A 57 -8.86 -16.57 30.87
N ALA A 58 -7.60 -16.31 31.26
CA ALA A 58 -7.14 -16.53 32.64
C ALA A 58 -7.92 -15.73 33.70
N ASP A 59 -8.39 -14.55 33.36
CA ASP A 59 -9.25 -13.72 34.21
C ASP A 59 -10.57 -14.44 34.53
N LEU A 60 -11.18 -15.08 33.56
CA LEU A 60 -12.43 -15.82 33.74
C LEU A 60 -12.20 -17.11 34.51
N LYS A 61 -11.10 -17.82 34.23
CA LYS A 61 -10.74 -19.06 34.95
C LYS A 61 -10.47 -18.76 36.41
N GLN A 62 -9.84 -17.65 36.73
CA GLN A 62 -9.60 -17.21 38.09
C GLN A 62 -10.90 -16.80 38.81
N ALA A 63 -11.81 -16.09 38.11
CA ALA A 63 -13.03 -15.58 38.73
C ALA A 63 -14.12 -16.65 38.91
N TYR A 64 -14.28 -17.54 37.94
CA TYR A 64 -15.43 -18.44 37.84
C TYR A 64 -15.03 -19.93 37.78
N GLY A 65 -13.74 -20.25 37.65
CA GLY A 65 -13.29 -21.63 37.44
C GLY A 65 -13.92 -22.21 36.18
N TYR A 66 -14.61 -23.33 36.33
CA TYR A 66 -15.39 -23.97 35.26
C TYR A 66 -16.90 -23.94 35.55
N ASP A 67 -17.37 -22.93 36.29
CA ASP A 67 -18.82 -22.73 36.51
C ASP A 67 -19.49 -22.33 35.21
N CYS A 68 -20.15 -23.33 34.58
CA CYS A 68 -20.75 -23.15 33.25
C CYS A 68 -21.82 -22.05 33.24
N SER A 69 -22.56 -21.87 34.31
CA SER A 69 -23.65 -20.86 34.40
C SER A 69 -23.07 -19.45 34.46
N GLN A 70 -22.07 -19.19 35.28
CA GLN A 70 -21.44 -17.89 35.43
C GLN A 70 -20.64 -17.52 34.16
N LEU A 71 -19.93 -18.48 33.58
CA LEU A 71 -19.21 -18.28 32.32
C LEU A 71 -20.16 -17.96 31.17
N LEU A 72 -21.33 -18.63 31.06
CA LEU A 72 -22.32 -18.33 30.04
C LEU A 72 -22.93 -16.93 30.22
N GLN A 73 -23.27 -16.57 31.45
CA GLN A 73 -23.79 -15.22 31.76
C GLN A 73 -22.75 -14.12 31.42
N HIS A 74 -21.48 -14.35 31.80
CA HIS A 74 -20.41 -13.43 31.40
C HIS A 74 -20.29 -13.30 29.89
N PHE A 75 -20.31 -14.43 29.16
CA PHE A 75 -20.23 -14.44 27.70
C PHE A 75 -21.36 -13.62 27.05
N ILE A 76 -22.61 -13.82 27.50
CA ILE A 76 -23.79 -13.14 26.97
C ILE A 76 -23.76 -11.64 27.29
N ASN A 77 -23.37 -11.26 28.50
CA ASN A 77 -23.43 -9.88 28.97
C ASN A 77 -22.24 -9.04 28.48
N TYR A 78 -21.07 -9.65 28.36
CA TYR A 78 -19.81 -8.96 28.06
C TYR A 78 -19.04 -9.59 26.91
N GLY A 79 -18.78 -10.90 26.98
CA GLY A 79 -17.88 -11.60 26.07
C GLY A 79 -18.20 -11.44 24.58
N MET A 80 -19.49 -11.49 24.22
CA MET A 80 -19.90 -11.30 22.82
C MET A 80 -19.60 -9.89 22.33
N SER A 81 -19.85 -8.86 23.12
CA SER A 81 -19.55 -7.48 22.76
C SER A 81 -18.06 -7.18 22.72
N GLU A 82 -17.27 -7.83 23.58
CA GLU A 82 -15.81 -7.80 23.59
C GLU A 82 -15.18 -8.62 22.45
N GLY A 83 -15.97 -9.44 21.76
CA GLY A 83 -15.49 -10.34 20.71
C GLY A 83 -14.68 -11.53 21.24
N ARG A 84 -14.87 -11.92 22.50
CA ARG A 84 -14.17 -13.06 23.09
C ARG A 84 -14.58 -14.38 22.44
N GLN A 85 -13.63 -15.12 21.94
CA GLN A 85 -13.88 -16.44 21.37
C GLN A 85 -14.18 -17.46 22.48
N ALA A 86 -15.40 -18.00 22.51
CA ALA A 86 -15.84 -18.95 23.51
C ALA A 86 -16.01 -20.39 23.00
N LYS A 87 -15.69 -20.63 21.73
CA LYS A 87 -15.67 -21.97 21.12
C LYS A 87 -14.69 -22.03 19.96
N ALA A 88 -13.96 -23.12 19.81
CA ALA A 88 -12.97 -23.28 18.74
C ALA A 88 -13.57 -23.15 17.33
N SER A 89 -14.83 -23.59 17.15
CA SER A 89 -15.54 -23.59 15.86
C SER A 89 -16.17 -22.25 15.47
N PHE A 90 -16.11 -21.22 16.35
CA PHE A 90 -16.65 -19.90 16.04
C PHE A 90 -15.78 -18.77 16.57
N ASN A 91 -15.48 -17.81 15.71
CA ASN A 91 -14.79 -16.56 16.03
C ASN A 91 -15.48 -15.40 15.34
N ALA A 92 -16.00 -14.43 16.10
CA ALA A 92 -16.79 -13.32 15.57
C ALA A 92 -15.98 -12.44 14.60
N THR A 93 -14.67 -12.23 14.86
CA THR A 93 -13.80 -11.49 13.95
C THR A 93 -13.64 -12.23 12.62
N SER A 94 -13.35 -13.55 12.67
CA SER A 94 -13.25 -14.36 11.46
C SER A 94 -14.57 -14.38 10.67
N TYR A 95 -15.69 -14.49 11.36
CA TYR A 95 -17.03 -14.47 10.77
C TYR A 95 -17.34 -13.13 10.10
N ARG A 96 -17.01 -12.01 10.77
CA ARG A 96 -17.09 -10.65 10.23
C ARG A 96 -16.23 -10.48 8.99
N LEU A 97 -15.00 -11.00 8.98
CA LEU A 97 -14.08 -10.89 7.85
C LEU A 97 -14.61 -11.57 6.58
N GLN A 98 -15.34 -12.68 6.72
CA GLN A 98 -15.87 -13.43 5.58
C GLN A 98 -17.09 -12.76 4.93
N TYR A 99 -18.01 -12.20 5.73
CA TYR A 99 -19.36 -11.86 5.26
C TYR A 99 -19.58 -10.35 5.15
N SER A 100 -19.47 -9.81 3.94
CA SER A 100 -19.64 -8.37 3.67
C SER A 100 -21.07 -7.86 3.89
N ASP A 101 -22.09 -8.71 3.73
CA ASP A 101 -23.48 -8.40 4.04
C ASP A 101 -23.67 -8.12 5.53
N LEU A 102 -23.00 -8.92 6.39
CA LEU A 102 -23.06 -8.73 7.84
C LEU A 102 -22.29 -7.49 8.29
N ARG A 103 -21.15 -7.18 7.64
CA ARG A 103 -20.43 -5.92 7.93
C ARG A 103 -21.29 -4.70 7.64
N ARG A 104 -22.03 -4.72 6.53
CA ARG A 104 -22.98 -3.64 6.19
C ARG A 104 -24.14 -3.52 7.19
N ALA A 105 -24.59 -4.66 7.74
CA ALA A 105 -25.70 -4.68 8.68
C ALA A 105 -25.29 -4.29 10.10
N TYR A 106 -24.11 -4.75 10.57
CA TYR A 106 -23.72 -4.69 11.99
C TYR A 106 -22.49 -3.83 12.27
N GLY A 107 -21.72 -3.47 11.25
CA GLY A 107 -20.53 -2.62 11.40
C GLY A 107 -19.52 -3.17 12.40
N ASN A 108 -19.21 -2.36 13.43
CA ASN A 108 -18.23 -2.70 14.47
C ASN A 108 -18.82 -3.40 15.70
N ASP A 109 -20.14 -3.51 15.84
CA ASP A 109 -20.78 -4.23 16.94
C ASP A 109 -20.63 -5.75 16.73
N LEU A 110 -19.89 -6.40 17.62
CA LEU A 110 -19.57 -7.83 17.48
C LEU A 110 -20.69 -8.76 17.97
N LYS A 111 -21.51 -8.32 18.93
CA LYS A 111 -22.59 -9.17 19.49
C LYS A 111 -23.59 -9.65 18.41
N PRO A 112 -24.06 -8.82 17.46
CA PRO A 112 -24.95 -9.27 16.39
C PRO A 112 -24.38 -10.38 15.51
N TYR A 113 -23.06 -10.49 15.32
CA TYR A 113 -22.44 -11.58 14.54
C TYR A 113 -22.63 -12.95 15.22
N TYR A 114 -22.49 -13.01 16.55
CA TYR A 114 -22.81 -14.23 17.31
C TYR A 114 -24.29 -14.58 17.17
N MET A 115 -25.19 -13.59 17.37
CA MET A 115 -26.63 -13.80 17.28
C MET A 115 -27.05 -14.23 15.88
N HIS A 116 -26.48 -13.64 14.83
CA HIS A 116 -26.75 -14.06 13.46
C HIS A 116 -26.33 -15.51 13.21
N TYR A 117 -25.13 -15.91 13.69
CA TYR A 117 -24.66 -17.29 13.51
C TYR A 117 -25.56 -18.30 14.23
N LEU A 118 -26.02 -17.96 15.42
CA LEU A 118 -26.95 -18.78 16.20
C LEU A 118 -28.29 -18.97 15.50
N GLN A 119 -28.85 -17.88 14.96
CA GLN A 119 -30.21 -17.86 14.42
C GLN A 119 -30.28 -18.37 12.97
N TRP A 120 -29.32 -17.99 12.14
CA TRP A 120 -29.38 -18.23 10.69
C TRP A 120 -28.09 -18.83 10.12
N GLY A 121 -26.91 -18.30 10.49
CA GLY A 121 -25.66 -18.58 9.82
C GLY A 121 -25.31 -20.08 9.74
N ARG A 122 -25.63 -20.84 10.78
CA ARG A 122 -25.43 -22.31 10.77
C ARG A 122 -26.33 -22.99 9.74
N SER A 123 -27.60 -22.65 9.69
CA SER A 123 -28.57 -23.21 8.74
C SER A 123 -28.28 -22.79 7.31
N GLU A 124 -27.65 -21.61 7.13
CA GLU A 124 -27.17 -21.13 5.84
C GLU A 124 -25.81 -21.78 5.42
N GLY A 125 -25.23 -22.64 6.27
CA GLY A 125 -23.94 -23.26 5.99
C GLY A 125 -22.74 -22.31 6.06
N ARG A 126 -22.88 -21.15 6.73
CA ARG A 126 -21.78 -20.18 6.86
C ARG A 126 -20.68 -20.71 7.78
N GLN A 127 -19.44 -20.48 7.39
CA GLN A 127 -18.26 -20.87 8.17
C GLN A 127 -18.03 -19.91 9.33
N GLY A 128 -17.94 -20.43 10.56
CA GLY A 128 -17.75 -19.63 11.78
C GLY A 128 -16.30 -19.18 12.04
N THR A 129 -15.32 -19.79 11.36
CA THR A 129 -13.87 -19.57 11.57
C THR A 129 -13.09 -19.65 10.26
N GLY A 130 -11.74 -19.56 10.36
CA GLY A 130 -10.83 -19.85 9.25
C GLY A 130 -10.51 -18.65 8.35
N CYS A 131 -11.11 -17.48 8.58
CA CYS A 131 -10.83 -16.28 7.82
C CYS A 131 -9.98 -15.30 8.65
N ASN A 132 -8.84 -14.89 8.09
CA ASN A 132 -7.92 -13.91 8.68
C ASN A 132 -7.69 -12.67 7.81
N VAL A 133 -8.34 -12.62 6.63
CA VAL A 133 -8.24 -11.51 5.67
C VAL A 133 -9.64 -11.10 5.26
N LEU A 134 -9.94 -9.81 5.27
CA LEU A 134 -11.26 -9.29 4.91
C LEU A 134 -11.62 -9.65 3.46
N GLN A 135 -12.75 -10.37 3.29
CA GLN A 135 -13.25 -10.80 2.00
C GLN A 135 -14.27 -9.79 1.44
N ASN A 136 -14.25 -9.58 0.13
CA ASN A 136 -15.22 -8.73 -0.56
C ASN A 136 -15.39 -7.35 0.09
N GLY A 137 -14.25 -6.67 0.33
CA GLY A 137 -14.24 -5.30 0.86
C GLY A 137 -15.04 -4.35 -0.03
N LEU A 138 -15.69 -3.37 0.58
CA LEU A 138 -16.46 -2.38 -0.14
C LEU A 138 -15.58 -1.55 -1.06
N THR A 139 -15.95 -1.45 -2.34
CA THR A 139 -15.24 -0.64 -3.35
C THR A 139 -16.12 0.43 -3.99
N ARG A 140 -17.43 0.42 -3.71
CA ARG A 140 -18.41 1.34 -4.32
C ARG A 140 -18.89 2.37 -3.32
N TYR A 141 -18.87 3.63 -3.73
CA TYR A 141 -19.44 4.74 -2.98
C TYR A 141 -19.93 5.83 -3.93
N ASP A 142 -21.10 6.36 -3.67
CA ASP A 142 -21.73 7.45 -4.46
C ASP A 142 -21.70 7.19 -5.98
N GLY A 143 -22.12 6.00 -6.38
CA GLY A 143 -22.21 5.57 -7.79
C GLY A 143 -20.85 5.24 -8.45
N ILE A 144 -19.70 5.51 -7.80
CA ILE A 144 -18.37 5.26 -8.34
C ILE A 144 -17.82 3.94 -7.79
N ASP A 145 -17.25 3.12 -8.68
CA ASP A 145 -16.49 1.92 -8.30
C ASP A 145 -14.98 2.20 -8.26
N TYR A 146 -14.44 2.21 -7.07
CA TYR A 146 -13.00 2.47 -6.81
C TYR A 146 -12.11 1.23 -6.95
N ALA A 147 -12.67 0.06 -7.29
CA ALA A 147 -11.92 -1.21 -7.34
C ALA A 147 -10.66 -1.19 -8.22
N ALA A 148 -10.57 -0.28 -9.19
CA ALA A 148 -9.38 -0.15 -10.04
C ALA A 148 -8.20 0.54 -9.35
N VAL A 149 -8.45 1.34 -8.30
CA VAL A 149 -7.43 2.12 -7.57
C VAL A 149 -7.41 1.82 -6.07
N TYR A 150 -8.33 0.98 -5.59
CA TYR A 150 -8.51 0.69 -4.18
C TYR A 150 -8.75 -0.80 -3.92
N ASP A 151 -8.16 -1.30 -2.86
CA ASP A 151 -8.38 -2.59 -2.22
C ASP A 151 -8.18 -2.42 -0.72
N TYR A 152 -9.16 -2.84 0.09
CA TYR A 152 -9.12 -2.66 1.54
C TYR A 152 -7.86 -3.24 2.17
N ASN A 153 -7.55 -4.51 1.88
CA ASN A 153 -6.41 -5.20 2.50
C ASN A 153 -5.08 -4.56 2.12
N THR A 154 -4.92 -4.17 0.85
CA THR A 154 -3.73 -3.44 0.38
C THR A 154 -3.59 -2.10 1.12
N TYR A 155 -4.69 -1.37 1.30
CA TYR A 155 -4.67 -0.04 1.91
C TYR A 155 -4.30 -0.11 3.38
N VAL A 156 -4.98 -0.95 4.17
CA VAL A 156 -4.71 -1.05 5.62
C VAL A 156 -3.37 -1.71 5.95
N SER A 157 -2.87 -2.61 5.08
CA SER A 157 -1.54 -3.19 5.27
C SER A 157 -0.40 -2.18 5.07
N ARG A 158 -0.61 -1.18 4.21
CA ARG A 158 0.36 -0.10 3.97
C ARG A 158 0.27 1.02 4.99
N TYR A 159 -0.94 1.29 5.50
CA TYR A 159 -1.23 2.45 6.34
C TYR A 159 -1.83 2.00 7.68
N SER A 160 -0.96 1.68 8.63
CA SER A 160 -1.35 1.20 9.96
C SER A 160 -2.13 2.24 10.78
N ASP A 161 -1.97 3.53 10.49
CA ASP A 161 -2.76 4.62 11.05
C ASP A 161 -4.24 4.47 10.70
N VAL A 162 -4.55 4.11 9.46
CA VAL A 162 -5.92 3.87 8.98
C VAL A 162 -6.53 2.65 9.68
N PHE A 163 -5.78 1.53 9.73
CA PHE A 163 -6.28 0.34 10.42
C PHE A 163 -6.52 0.59 11.92
N ARG A 164 -5.63 1.34 12.57
CA ARG A 164 -5.79 1.69 13.99
C ARG A 164 -7.02 2.54 14.24
N ALA A 165 -7.37 3.44 13.29
CA ALA A 165 -8.52 4.33 13.43
C ALA A 165 -9.86 3.63 13.14
N TYR A 166 -9.90 2.77 12.13
CA TYR A 166 -11.17 2.25 11.58
C TYR A 166 -11.31 0.71 11.67
N GLY A 167 -10.24 -0.01 11.95
CA GLY A 167 -10.26 -1.48 12.04
C GLY A 167 -10.84 -2.13 10.79
N TYR A 168 -11.78 -3.05 10.98
CA TYR A 168 -12.44 -3.79 9.92
C TYR A 168 -13.72 -3.13 9.37
N ASP A 169 -13.92 -1.83 9.63
CA ASP A 169 -14.99 -1.05 9.00
C ASP A 169 -14.57 -0.67 7.57
N ASP A 170 -14.89 -1.53 6.62
CA ASP A 170 -14.48 -1.35 5.24
C ASP A 170 -15.13 -0.13 4.55
N GLN A 171 -16.29 0.32 5.05
CA GLN A 171 -16.92 1.56 4.59
C GLN A 171 -16.15 2.80 5.07
N ALA A 172 -15.83 2.86 6.36
CA ALA A 172 -15.06 3.98 6.92
C ALA A 172 -13.65 4.06 6.30
N VAL A 173 -13.00 2.92 6.06
CA VAL A 173 -11.69 2.85 5.39
C VAL A 173 -11.77 3.33 3.94
N LEU A 174 -12.80 2.95 3.18
CA LEU A 174 -13.01 3.44 1.82
C LEU A 174 -13.26 4.96 1.80
N LEU A 175 -14.10 5.46 2.72
CA LEU A 175 -14.35 6.90 2.85
C LEU A 175 -13.08 7.69 3.20
N HIS A 176 -12.25 7.16 4.10
CA HIS A 176 -10.94 7.75 4.39
C HIS A 176 -10.08 7.85 3.12
N PHE A 177 -10.01 6.78 2.32
CA PHE A 177 -9.27 6.80 1.05
C PHE A 177 -9.80 7.89 0.11
N ILE A 178 -11.12 7.99 -0.07
CA ILE A 178 -11.76 8.94 -0.99
C ILE A 178 -11.55 10.40 -0.54
N HIS A 179 -11.67 10.67 0.76
CA HIS A 179 -11.62 12.04 1.27
C HIS A 179 -10.20 12.53 1.57
N TYR A 180 -9.33 11.65 2.03
CA TYR A 180 -7.96 11.98 2.45
C TYR A 180 -6.92 11.28 1.61
N GLY A 181 -6.95 9.94 1.50
CA GLY A 181 -5.92 9.14 0.87
C GLY A 181 -5.62 9.53 -0.58
N MET A 182 -6.65 9.84 -1.38
CA MET A 182 -6.45 10.28 -2.77
C MET A 182 -5.75 11.64 -2.86
N ASN A 183 -6.05 12.57 -1.96
CA ASN A 183 -5.39 13.88 -1.91
C ASN A 183 -3.93 13.78 -1.43
N GLU A 184 -3.66 12.84 -0.53
CA GLU A 184 -2.31 12.54 -0.01
C GLU A 184 -1.49 11.67 -0.97
N GLY A 185 -2.10 11.15 -2.03
CA GLY A 185 -1.43 10.25 -2.97
C GLY A 185 -1.17 8.85 -2.42
N ARG A 186 -1.97 8.37 -1.46
CA ARG A 186 -1.80 7.05 -0.85
C ARG A 186 -2.10 5.91 -1.82
N ILE A 187 -1.20 4.95 -1.91
CA ILE A 187 -1.37 3.77 -2.77
C ILE A 187 -2.26 2.75 -2.08
N ALA A 188 -3.46 2.53 -2.62
CA ALA A 188 -4.44 1.60 -2.07
C ALA A 188 -4.65 0.35 -2.95
N LYS A 189 -3.92 0.22 -4.06
CA LYS A 189 -3.91 -0.97 -4.92
C LYS A 189 -2.56 -1.11 -5.62
N ALA A 190 -2.04 -2.32 -5.72
CA ALA A 190 -0.72 -2.57 -6.31
C ALA A 190 -0.64 -2.20 -7.80
N SER A 191 -1.77 -2.29 -8.53
CA SER A 191 -1.84 -1.96 -9.96
C SER A 191 -1.97 -0.48 -10.30
N PHE A 192 -2.12 0.38 -9.26
CA PHE A 192 -2.24 1.83 -9.45
C PHE A 192 -1.41 2.61 -8.44
N ASP A 193 -0.56 3.48 -8.97
CA ASP A 193 0.24 4.45 -8.23
C ASP A 193 0.07 5.82 -8.89
N VAL A 194 -0.51 6.77 -8.16
CA VAL A 194 -0.80 8.10 -8.68
C VAL A 194 0.46 8.87 -9.09
N THR A 195 1.58 8.68 -8.38
CA THR A 195 2.87 9.27 -8.75
C THR A 195 3.35 8.71 -10.08
N SER A 196 3.33 7.40 -10.24
CA SER A 196 3.67 6.74 -11.50
C SER A 196 2.75 7.19 -12.64
N TYR A 197 1.44 7.27 -12.39
CA TYR A 197 0.45 7.73 -13.37
C TYR A 197 0.71 9.18 -13.80
N ARG A 198 0.95 10.07 -12.85
CA ARG A 198 1.33 11.47 -13.09
C ARG A 198 2.63 11.58 -13.89
N LEU A 199 3.64 10.77 -13.60
CA LEU A 199 4.93 10.78 -14.30
C LEU A 199 4.80 10.39 -15.78
N GLN A 200 3.88 9.50 -16.14
CA GLN A 200 3.69 9.02 -17.51
C GLN A 200 3.01 10.05 -18.43
N TYR A 201 2.00 10.79 -17.92
CA TYR A 201 1.07 11.50 -18.78
C TYR A 201 1.20 13.02 -18.64
N SER A 202 1.90 13.65 -19.59
CA SER A 202 2.15 15.09 -19.61
C SER A 202 0.89 15.93 -19.83
N ASP A 203 -0.10 15.38 -20.55
CA ASP A 203 -1.42 15.99 -20.74
C ASP A 203 -2.17 16.12 -19.41
N LEU A 204 -2.10 15.11 -18.56
CA LEU A 204 -2.72 15.15 -17.25
C LEU A 204 -1.99 16.11 -16.28
N ARG A 205 -0.65 16.21 -16.36
CA ARG A 205 0.09 17.18 -15.57
C ARG A 205 -0.31 18.62 -15.93
N ARG A 206 -0.52 18.89 -17.21
CA ARG A 206 -1.01 20.20 -17.67
C ARG A 206 -2.44 20.48 -17.20
N ALA A 207 -3.29 19.45 -17.15
CA ALA A 207 -4.69 19.60 -16.75
C ALA A 207 -4.88 19.72 -15.23
N TYR A 208 -4.12 18.93 -14.45
CA TYR A 208 -4.39 18.73 -13.01
C TYR A 208 -3.28 19.25 -12.09
N GLY A 209 -2.08 19.51 -12.59
CA GLY A 209 -0.95 20.00 -11.79
C GLY A 209 -0.68 19.13 -10.56
N ASN A 210 -0.85 19.71 -9.37
CA ASN A 210 -0.63 19.06 -8.09
C ASN A 210 -1.90 18.45 -7.47
N ASN A 211 -3.05 18.50 -8.14
CA ASN A 211 -4.30 17.90 -7.66
C ASN A 211 -4.29 16.38 -7.85
N LEU A 212 -3.73 15.64 -6.88
CA LEU A 212 -3.56 14.20 -6.97
C LEU A 212 -4.90 13.45 -7.11
N LYS A 213 -5.94 13.90 -6.43
CA LYS A 213 -7.28 13.28 -6.52
C LYS A 213 -7.80 13.23 -7.96
N SER A 214 -7.55 14.26 -8.76
CA SER A 214 -7.99 14.32 -10.16
C SER A 214 -7.37 13.22 -11.02
N TYR A 215 -6.14 12.77 -10.75
CA TYR A 215 -5.52 11.66 -11.48
C TYR A 215 -6.19 10.32 -11.18
N TYR A 216 -6.60 10.06 -9.92
CA TYR A 216 -7.37 8.87 -9.56
C TYR A 216 -8.71 8.86 -10.28
N LEU A 217 -9.43 9.99 -10.23
CA LEU A 217 -10.73 10.12 -10.87
C LEU A 217 -10.63 9.99 -12.39
N HIS A 218 -9.62 10.58 -13.02
CA HIS A 218 -9.35 10.40 -14.45
C HIS A 218 -9.12 8.93 -14.80
N TYR A 219 -8.27 8.21 -14.01
CA TYR A 219 -8.02 6.80 -14.27
C TYR A 219 -9.28 5.96 -14.17
N LEU A 220 -10.14 6.23 -13.19
CA LEU A 220 -11.42 5.54 -12.99
C LEU A 220 -12.38 5.78 -14.15
N GLN A 221 -12.49 7.02 -14.61
CA GLN A 221 -13.50 7.43 -15.60
C GLN A 221 -13.08 7.14 -17.04
N TRP A 222 -11.82 7.44 -17.38
CA TRP A 222 -11.35 7.41 -18.77
C TRP A 222 -10.05 6.59 -18.94
N GLY A 223 -9.06 6.78 -18.11
CA GLY A 223 -7.71 6.27 -18.32
C GLY A 223 -7.64 4.75 -18.56
N ARG A 224 -8.48 3.98 -17.89
CA ARG A 224 -8.59 2.53 -18.13
C ARG A 224 -9.12 2.20 -19.51
N GLN A 225 -10.14 2.91 -19.97
CA GLN A 225 -10.74 2.72 -21.30
C GLN A 225 -9.78 3.18 -22.41
N GLU A 226 -8.97 4.20 -22.11
CA GLU A 226 -7.90 4.68 -23.01
C GLU A 226 -6.67 3.75 -23.03
N GLY A 227 -6.67 2.67 -22.24
CA GLY A 227 -5.55 1.75 -22.13
C GLY A 227 -4.33 2.33 -21.41
N ARG A 228 -4.49 3.40 -20.62
CA ARG A 228 -3.40 4.00 -19.86
C ARG A 228 -2.92 3.09 -18.74
N LYS A 229 -1.61 2.99 -18.57
CA LYS A 229 -1.00 2.20 -17.49
C LYS A 229 -1.07 2.97 -16.18
N GLY A 230 -1.59 2.34 -15.13
CA GLY A 230 -1.75 2.95 -13.80
C GLY A 230 -0.48 2.97 -12.95
N SER A 231 0.58 2.24 -13.34
CA SER A 231 1.80 2.08 -12.55
C SER A 231 3.02 1.77 -13.41
N GLY A 232 4.22 1.63 -12.79
CA GLY A 232 5.45 1.18 -13.45
C GLY A 232 6.33 2.29 -14.02
N CYS A 233 5.94 3.57 -13.93
CA CYS A 233 6.77 4.69 -14.34
C CYS A 233 7.51 5.29 -13.13
N ILE A 234 8.84 5.42 -13.24
CA ILE A 234 9.71 5.95 -12.19
C ILE A 234 10.40 7.26 -12.57
N ARG A 235 10.23 7.70 -13.84
CA ARG A 235 10.80 8.97 -14.35
C ARG A 235 9.74 9.73 -15.12
N LEU A 236 9.76 11.05 -15.00
CA LEU A 236 8.84 11.93 -15.72
C LEU A 236 9.03 11.81 -17.23
N GLN A 237 7.95 11.49 -17.93
CA GLN A 237 7.89 11.34 -19.38
C GLN A 237 7.34 12.60 -20.03
N GLY A 238 7.91 13.01 -21.20
CA GLY A 238 7.40 14.15 -21.96
C GLY A 238 7.35 15.44 -21.15
N ALA A 239 8.44 15.74 -20.44
CA ALA A 239 8.58 17.02 -19.73
C ALA A 239 8.42 18.19 -20.69
N ILE A 240 7.74 19.23 -20.25
CA ILE A 240 7.61 20.45 -21.07
C ILE A 240 8.95 21.19 -21.14
N THR A 241 9.27 21.66 -22.33
CA THR A 241 10.46 22.51 -22.60
C THR A 241 10.08 23.88 -23.12
N THR A 242 8.80 24.10 -23.43
CA THR A 242 8.31 25.35 -24.01
C THR A 242 7.57 26.19 -22.99
N LEU A 243 7.97 27.45 -22.83
CA LEU A 243 7.30 28.45 -22.00
C LEU A 243 7.18 29.77 -22.78
N ASN A 244 5.96 30.36 -22.81
CA ASN A 244 5.68 31.59 -23.50
C ASN A 244 6.20 31.61 -24.95
N GLY A 245 5.99 30.50 -25.67
CA GLY A 245 6.37 30.36 -27.08
C GLY A 245 7.87 30.09 -27.34
N THR A 246 8.74 30.10 -26.31
CA THR A 246 10.16 29.77 -26.44
C THR A 246 10.43 28.33 -26.00
N ASP A 247 11.10 27.55 -26.87
CA ASP A 247 11.57 26.19 -26.51
C ASP A 247 12.97 26.25 -25.88
N TYR A 248 13.05 25.91 -24.61
CA TYR A 248 14.27 25.86 -23.81
C TYR A 248 15.00 24.49 -23.90
N GLY A 249 14.47 23.53 -24.66
CA GLY A 249 15.01 22.15 -24.72
C GLY A 249 16.49 22.05 -25.13
N LYS A 250 17.08 23.12 -25.71
CA LYS A 250 18.52 23.20 -26.03
C LYS A 250 19.38 23.36 -24.77
N VAL A 251 18.85 24.00 -23.72
CA VAL A 251 19.59 24.38 -22.49
C VAL A 251 18.93 23.78 -21.21
N TYR A 252 17.80 23.13 -21.35
CA TYR A 252 17.00 22.61 -20.25
C TYR A 252 16.58 21.16 -20.47
N ASP A 253 16.68 20.35 -19.42
CA ASP A 253 16.12 19.02 -19.24
C ASP A 253 15.57 18.95 -17.82
N TYR A 254 14.32 18.58 -17.67
CA TYR A 254 13.64 18.56 -16.36
C TYR A 254 14.39 17.69 -15.35
N GLN A 255 14.68 16.44 -15.72
CA GLN A 255 15.30 15.49 -14.78
C GLN A 255 16.70 15.97 -14.38
N TYR A 256 17.49 16.38 -15.35
CA TYR A 256 18.83 16.90 -15.09
C TYR A 256 18.79 18.15 -14.19
N TYR A 257 17.81 19.03 -14.41
CA TYR A 257 17.69 20.26 -13.64
C TYR A 257 17.36 19.99 -12.17
N ILE A 258 16.38 19.12 -11.89
CA ILE A 258 16.02 18.79 -10.50
C ILE A 258 17.09 17.96 -9.78
N ASP A 259 17.81 17.08 -10.50
CA ASP A 259 18.92 16.30 -9.93
C ASP A 259 20.09 17.20 -9.49
N LYS A 260 20.33 18.29 -10.24
CA LYS A 260 21.36 19.30 -9.91
C LYS A 260 20.89 20.36 -8.92
N ASN A 261 19.58 20.54 -8.77
CA ASN A 261 18.97 21.57 -7.94
C ASN A 261 17.86 20.96 -7.03
N PRO A 262 18.23 20.24 -5.96
CA PRO A 262 17.25 19.56 -5.10
C PRO A 262 16.28 20.53 -4.38
N ASP A 263 16.68 21.79 -4.19
CA ASP A 263 15.83 22.84 -3.66
C ASP A 263 14.62 23.11 -4.56
N VAL A 264 14.81 23.07 -5.87
CA VAL A 264 13.74 23.23 -6.86
C VAL A 264 12.77 22.06 -6.80
N PHE A 265 13.28 20.81 -6.74
CA PHE A 265 12.41 19.65 -6.60
C PHE A 265 11.62 19.67 -5.29
N ARG A 266 12.24 20.11 -4.20
CA ARG A 266 11.55 20.23 -2.91
C ARG A 266 10.41 21.26 -2.96
N ALA A 267 10.58 22.34 -3.74
CA ALA A 267 9.57 23.38 -3.88
C ALA A 267 8.42 23.03 -4.83
N TYR A 268 8.73 22.39 -5.96
CA TYR A 268 7.78 22.20 -7.07
C TYR A 268 7.45 20.74 -7.39
N GLY A 269 8.24 19.79 -6.90
CA GLY A 269 8.02 18.35 -7.14
C GLY A 269 7.96 18.03 -8.63
N TYR A 270 6.92 17.26 -9.01
CA TYR A 270 6.69 16.82 -10.39
C TYR A 270 5.85 17.80 -11.23
N ASP A 271 5.71 19.04 -10.81
CA ASP A 271 5.10 20.10 -11.62
C ASP A 271 6.15 20.64 -12.61
N ASP A 272 6.24 19.99 -13.77
CA ASP A 272 7.24 20.31 -14.79
C ASP A 272 7.04 21.72 -15.39
N GLN A 273 5.83 22.28 -15.34
CA GLN A 273 5.57 23.66 -15.74
C GLN A 273 6.16 24.66 -14.75
N ALA A 274 5.93 24.44 -13.45
CA ALA A 274 6.48 25.30 -12.40
C ALA A 274 8.01 25.22 -12.35
N VAL A 275 8.58 24.01 -12.55
CA VAL A 275 10.04 23.81 -12.60
C VAL A 275 10.67 24.52 -13.80
N LEU A 276 10.06 24.44 -14.98
CA LEU A 276 10.53 25.20 -16.16
C LEU A 276 10.41 26.71 -15.94
N ALA A 277 9.30 27.19 -15.38
CA ALA A 277 9.11 28.60 -15.07
C ALA A 277 10.15 29.08 -14.05
N HIS A 278 10.50 28.30 -13.05
CA HIS A 278 11.59 28.61 -12.12
C HIS A 278 12.93 28.71 -12.86
N PHE A 279 13.27 27.78 -13.74
CA PHE A 279 14.50 27.84 -14.52
C PHE A 279 14.57 29.13 -15.34
N VAL A 280 13.51 29.49 -16.06
CA VAL A 280 13.46 30.67 -16.93
C VAL A 280 13.55 32.00 -16.15
N ASN A 281 12.79 32.11 -15.05
CA ASN A 281 12.69 33.36 -14.29
C ASN A 281 13.87 33.59 -13.33
N TYR A 282 14.43 32.53 -12.78
CA TYR A 282 15.49 32.59 -11.76
C TYR A 282 16.75 31.83 -12.16
N GLY A 283 16.63 30.54 -12.54
CA GLY A 283 17.76 29.64 -12.79
C GLY A 283 18.73 30.17 -13.86
N MET A 284 18.21 30.76 -14.93
CA MET A 284 19.06 31.37 -15.99
C MET A 284 19.86 32.59 -15.48
N LYS A 285 19.28 33.40 -14.61
CA LYS A 285 19.98 34.55 -14.01
C LYS A 285 21.05 34.10 -13.01
N GLU A 286 20.75 33.04 -12.24
CA GLU A 286 21.65 32.44 -11.26
C GLU A 286 22.73 31.57 -11.90
N GLY A 287 22.63 31.28 -13.20
CA GLY A 287 23.58 30.41 -13.90
C GLY A 287 23.44 28.92 -13.54
N ARG A 288 22.25 28.48 -13.14
CA ARG A 288 22.00 27.07 -12.76
C ARG A 288 22.12 26.14 -13.96
N ILE A 289 22.85 25.04 -13.80
CA ILE A 289 23.01 24.04 -14.86
C ILE A 289 21.72 23.22 -14.96
N ALA A 290 21.10 23.24 -16.14
CA ALA A 290 19.82 22.55 -16.38
C ALA A 290 19.90 21.51 -17.52
N LYS A 291 21.07 21.33 -18.14
CA LYS A 291 21.30 20.29 -19.16
C LYS A 291 22.79 19.99 -19.28
N ALA A 292 23.14 18.71 -19.44
CA ALA A 292 24.53 18.28 -19.54
C ALA A 292 25.26 18.88 -20.74
N SER A 293 24.56 19.11 -21.87
CA SER A 293 25.12 19.68 -23.11
C SER A 293 25.28 21.20 -23.11
N PHE A 294 24.82 21.87 -22.04
CA PHE A 294 24.96 23.34 -21.92
C PHE A 294 25.32 23.74 -20.49
N VAL A 295 26.50 24.32 -20.34
CA VAL A 295 27.03 24.91 -19.10
C VAL A 295 27.35 26.34 -19.34
N VAL A 296 26.58 27.27 -18.79
CA VAL A 296 26.67 28.72 -19.11
C VAL A 296 28.06 29.31 -18.85
N ASN A 297 28.75 28.85 -17.77
CA ASN A 297 30.10 29.34 -17.47
C ASN A 297 31.13 28.90 -18.52
N ASN A 298 31.01 27.67 -19.04
CA ASN A 298 31.89 27.19 -20.12
C ASN A 298 31.59 27.95 -21.42
N TYR A 299 30.29 28.15 -21.72
CA TYR A 299 29.86 28.94 -22.88
C TYR A 299 30.38 30.37 -22.81
N LYS A 300 30.23 31.04 -21.67
CA LYS A 300 30.77 32.38 -21.40
C LYS A 300 32.30 32.41 -21.56
N ALA A 301 33.02 31.44 -20.99
CA ALA A 301 34.48 31.41 -21.07
C ALA A 301 34.98 31.21 -22.50
N ARG A 302 34.28 30.44 -23.33
CA ARG A 302 34.70 30.10 -24.69
C ARG A 302 34.56 31.23 -25.69
N TYR A 303 33.54 32.07 -25.56
CA TYR A 303 33.18 33.03 -26.58
C TYR A 303 33.44 34.49 -26.12
N ALA A 304 34.55 35.09 -26.60
CA ALA A 304 34.95 36.46 -26.22
C ALA A 304 34.00 37.54 -26.72
N ASP A 305 33.45 37.36 -27.94
CA ASP A 305 32.43 38.21 -28.52
C ASP A 305 31.17 38.35 -27.63
N LEU A 306 30.73 37.24 -27.04
CA LEU A 306 29.58 37.23 -26.13
C LEU A 306 29.91 37.90 -24.79
N ARG A 307 31.16 37.76 -24.31
CA ARG A 307 31.57 38.45 -23.08
C ARG A 307 31.57 39.94 -23.25
N GLN A 308 31.99 40.42 -24.45
CA GLN A 308 31.96 41.83 -24.78
C GLN A 308 30.51 42.34 -24.89
N ALA A 309 29.61 41.56 -25.48
CA ALA A 309 28.22 41.93 -25.69
C ALA A 309 27.36 41.89 -24.40
N TYR A 310 27.55 40.85 -23.57
CA TYR A 310 26.61 40.57 -22.47
C TYR A 310 27.21 40.74 -21.07
N GLY A 311 28.54 40.80 -20.94
CA GLY A 311 29.22 41.02 -19.67
C GLY A 311 28.82 39.99 -18.60
N ASN A 312 28.20 40.47 -17.54
CA ASN A 312 27.76 39.64 -16.43
C ASN A 312 26.28 39.23 -16.49
N ASN A 313 25.56 39.55 -17.54
CA ASN A 313 24.16 39.15 -17.70
C ASN A 313 24.07 37.70 -18.13
N THR A 314 24.04 36.79 -17.13
CA THR A 314 24.08 35.34 -17.34
C THR A 314 22.92 34.86 -18.22
N ALA A 315 21.72 35.39 -18.03
CA ALA A 315 20.53 34.99 -18.80
C ALA A 315 20.68 35.19 -20.30
N MET A 316 21.44 36.24 -20.72
CA MET A 316 21.65 36.52 -22.14
C MET A 316 22.46 35.44 -22.86
N TYR A 317 23.36 34.75 -22.19
CA TYR A 317 24.11 33.62 -22.78
C TYR A 317 23.21 32.43 -23.09
N TYR A 318 22.23 32.11 -22.20
CA TYR A 318 21.21 31.10 -22.48
C TYR A 318 20.35 31.48 -23.66
N ASN A 319 19.85 32.73 -23.67
CA ASN A 319 19.02 33.26 -24.78
C ASN A 319 19.78 33.26 -26.10
N HIS A 320 21.05 33.68 -26.10
CA HIS A 320 21.88 33.59 -27.28
C HIS A 320 22.02 32.17 -27.82
N TYR A 321 22.33 31.21 -26.93
CA TYR A 321 22.48 29.81 -27.36
C TYR A 321 21.17 29.23 -27.92
N ILE A 322 20.05 29.53 -27.31
CA ILE A 322 18.72 29.10 -27.78
C ILE A 322 18.42 29.64 -29.17
N ASN A 323 18.62 30.94 -29.39
CA ASN A 323 18.17 31.61 -30.61
C ASN A 323 19.16 31.49 -31.78
N TRP A 324 20.47 31.55 -31.49
CA TRP A 324 21.53 31.61 -32.52
C TRP A 324 22.62 30.58 -32.30
N GLY A 325 23.27 30.54 -31.15
CA GLY A 325 24.49 29.77 -30.93
C GLY A 325 24.39 28.28 -31.24
N TYR A 326 23.24 27.68 -30.95
CA TYR A 326 22.98 26.26 -31.31
C TYR A 326 22.98 26.08 -32.86
N LYS A 327 22.35 26.99 -33.61
CA LYS A 327 22.31 26.96 -35.08
C LYS A 327 23.67 27.30 -35.70
N GLU A 328 24.46 28.13 -35.03
CA GLU A 328 25.84 28.47 -35.43
C GLU A 328 26.83 27.34 -35.12
N GLY A 329 26.39 26.23 -34.54
CA GLY A 329 27.25 25.13 -34.15
C GLY A 329 28.19 25.44 -32.98
N ARG A 330 27.90 26.51 -32.18
CA ARG A 330 28.70 26.83 -31.00
C ARG A 330 28.57 25.72 -29.93
N LYS A 331 29.69 25.35 -29.31
CA LYS A 331 29.70 24.36 -28.25
C LYS A 331 29.14 24.97 -26.97
N GLY A 332 28.13 24.30 -26.35
CA GLY A 332 27.46 24.76 -25.14
C GLY A 332 28.15 24.38 -23.82
N ASN A 333 29.10 23.41 -23.86
CA ASN A 333 29.80 22.85 -22.71
C ASN A 333 31.32 22.77 -22.97
#